data_0cdac82161f225566bf6f55fbaab6a42
#
_entry.id   0cdac82161f225566bf6f55fbaab6a42
#
_cell.length_a   1.000
_cell.length_b   1.000
_cell.length_c   1.000
_cell.angle_alpha   90.00
_cell.angle_beta   90.00
_cell.angle_gamma   90.00
#
_symmetry.space_group_name_H-M   'P 1'
#
loop_
_entity.id
_entity.type
_entity.pdbx_description
1 polymer ?
#
loop_
_entity_poly.entity_id
_entity_poly.type
_entity_poly.pdbx_seq_one_letter_code
_entity_poly.pdbx_strand_id
1 'polypeptide(L)'
;MATLPTAPPVPVEKYLSTSYPDGDREYLDGVVVERNVGTPDHSALQKILIVHLAGFEKPLQIAVRPECRTRIEESRYRVPDVLVMRRPFRQSERVVLDPPLLIVEIVSPDDRMRDTMQRFREYERLGVRYIVQMDPDVTGTIKWPRRPRYGSILAVPY
;
A
#
# COMPACT_ATOMS: atom_id res chain seq x y z
N MET A 1 12.89 -35.07 -10.48
CA MET A 1 12.05 -34.13 -9.69
C MET A 1 10.96 -33.61 -10.61
N ALA A 2 9.72 -33.99 -10.38
CA ALA A 2 8.60 -33.49 -11.18
C ALA A 2 8.33 -32.03 -10.75
N THR A 3 8.57 -31.09 -11.64
CA THR A 3 8.11 -29.71 -11.52
C THR A 3 6.58 -29.72 -11.59
N LEU A 4 5.91 -29.34 -10.52
CA LEU A 4 4.48 -29.09 -10.56
C LEU A 4 4.22 -28.03 -11.64
N PRO A 5 3.20 -28.19 -12.49
CA PRO A 5 2.86 -27.20 -13.48
C PRO A 5 2.45 -25.91 -12.75
N THR A 6 3.27 -24.89 -12.86
CA THR A 6 2.89 -23.53 -12.48
C THR A 6 1.72 -23.12 -13.37
N ALA A 7 0.62 -22.66 -12.75
CA ALA A 7 -0.51 -22.12 -13.51
C ALA A 7 -0.02 -21.03 -14.48
N PRO A 8 -0.60 -20.97 -15.70
CA PRO A 8 -0.17 -19.96 -16.66
C PRO A 8 -0.38 -18.55 -16.08
N PRO A 9 0.50 -17.59 -16.42
CA PRO A 9 0.39 -16.23 -15.91
C PRO A 9 -0.94 -15.60 -16.33
N VAL A 10 -1.54 -14.88 -15.42
CA VAL A 10 -2.76 -14.11 -15.67
C VAL A 10 -2.40 -12.87 -16.49
N PRO A 11 -3.04 -12.58 -17.63
CA PRO A 11 -2.83 -11.32 -18.34
C PRO A 11 -3.20 -10.11 -17.46
N VAL A 12 -2.43 -9.03 -17.56
CA VAL A 12 -2.66 -7.82 -16.77
C VAL A 12 -4.04 -7.21 -17.00
N GLU A 13 -4.53 -7.25 -18.24
CA GLU A 13 -5.86 -6.75 -18.61
C GLU A 13 -6.97 -7.52 -17.90
N LYS A 14 -6.79 -8.83 -17.76
CA LYS A 14 -7.72 -9.67 -17.01
C LYS A 14 -7.73 -9.31 -15.53
N TYR A 15 -6.56 -9.12 -14.92
CA TYR A 15 -6.47 -8.64 -13.54
C TYR A 15 -7.16 -7.28 -13.38
N LEU A 16 -6.87 -6.32 -14.25
CA LEU A 16 -7.41 -4.96 -14.16
C LEU A 16 -8.93 -4.92 -14.34
N SER A 17 -9.49 -5.79 -15.16
CA SER A 17 -10.95 -5.89 -15.38
C SER A 17 -11.68 -6.73 -14.34
N THR A 18 -10.96 -7.47 -13.48
CA THR A 18 -11.56 -8.34 -12.47
C THR A 18 -11.84 -7.58 -11.17
N SER A 19 -13.04 -7.77 -10.63
CA SER A 19 -13.40 -7.34 -9.26
C SER A 19 -13.28 -8.53 -8.31
N TYR A 20 -12.74 -8.28 -7.12
CA TYR A 20 -12.56 -9.29 -6.08
C TYR A 20 -13.49 -8.96 -4.91
N PRO A 21 -14.58 -9.72 -4.70
CA PRO A 21 -15.60 -9.38 -3.69
C PRO A 21 -15.08 -9.48 -2.26
N ASP A 22 -14.05 -10.32 -2.04
CA ASP A 22 -13.46 -10.56 -0.71
C ASP A 22 -12.32 -9.57 -0.36
N GLY A 23 -12.18 -8.50 -1.11
CA GLY A 23 -11.10 -7.52 -1.01
C GLY A 23 -10.18 -7.54 -2.22
N ASP A 24 -9.56 -6.40 -2.49
CA ASP A 24 -8.73 -6.28 -3.67
C ASP A 24 -7.42 -7.06 -3.54
N ARG A 25 -6.85 -7.46 -4.67
CA ARG A 25 -5.66 -8.31 -4.77
C ARG A 25 -4.53 -7.57 -5.44
N GLU A 26 -3.31 -7.99 -5.14
CA GLU A 26 -2.11 -7.51 -5.81
C GLU A 26 -1.83 -8.33 -7.07
N TYR A 27 -1.05 -7.74 -7.98
CA TYR A 27 -0.60 -8.42 -9.20
C TYR A 27 0.91 -8.30 -9.31
N LEU A 28 1.59 -9.44 -9.34
CA LEU A 28 3.03 -9.53 -9.34
C LEU A 28 3.50 -10.42 -10.50
N ASP A 29 3.89 -9.78 -11.61
CA ASP A 29 4.49 -10.45 -12.77
C ASP A 29 3.69 -11.66 -13.28
N GLY A 30 2.38 -11.47 -13.46
CA GLY A 30 1.47 -12.51 -13.93
C GLY A 30 0.79 -13.33 -12.84
N VAL A 31 1.09 -13.07 -11.57
CA VAL A 31 0.49 -13.78 -10.43
C VAL A 31 -0.44 -12.83 -9.68
N VAL A 32 -1.69 -13.24 -9.50
CA VAL A 32 -2.64 -12.55 -8.63
C VAL A 32 -2.45 -13.06 -7.21
N VAL A 33 -2.12 -12.15 -6.29
CA VAL A 33 -1.77 -12.47 -4.91
C VAL A 33 -2.84 -11.92 -3.97
N GLU A 34 -3.34 -12.78 -3.10
CA GLU A 34 -4.23 -12.37 -2.01
C GLU A 34 -3.44 -11.58 -0.97
N ARG A 35 -4.09 -10.58 -0.40
CA ARG A 35 -3.55 -9.84 0.73
C ARG A 35 -3.87 -10.58 2.03
N ASN A 36 -3.05 -10.39 3.03
CA ASN A 36 -3.34 -10.89 4.37
C ASN A 36 -4.63 -10.24 4.88
N VAL A 37 -5.45 -11.02 5.56
CA VAL A 37 -6.67 -10.50 6.19
C VAL A 37 -6.27 -9.68 7.42
N GLY A 38 -6.69 -8.43 7.45
CA GLY A 38 -6.42 -7.53 8.58
C GLY A 38 -7.15 -7.99 9.85
N THR A 39 -6.50 -7.78 10.99
CA THR A 39 -7.13 -7.95 12.31
C THR A 39 -8.10 -6.79 12.61
N PRO A 40 -8.98 -6.90 13.62
CA PRO A 40 -9.79 -5.78 14.09
C PRO A 40 -8.96 -4.54 14.44
N ASP A 41 -7.78 -4.71 15.05
CA ASP A 41 -6.89 -3.61 15.41
C ASP A 41 -6.25 -2.96 14.17
N HIS A 42 -5.86 -3.76 13.15
CA HIS A 42 -5.46 -3.26 11.85
C HIS A 42 -6.54 -2.36 11.24
N SER A 43 -7.79 -2.83 11.21
CA SER A 43 -8.92 -2.08 10.63
C SER A 43 -9.24 -0.81 11.44
N ALA A 44 -9.12 -0.87 12.76
CA ALA A 44 -9.33 0.29 13.62
C ALA A 44 -8.27 1.36 13.37
N LEU A 45 -7.00 0.98 13.29
CA LEU A 45 -5.90 1.89 12.99
C LEU A 45 -6.04 2.50 11.59
N GLN A 46 -6.38 1.69 10.58
CA GLN A 46 -6.62 2.17 9.22
C GLN A 46 -7.73 3.24 9.18
N LYS A 47 -8.85 2.99 9.86
CA LYS A 47 -9.94 3.95 9.97
C LYS A 47 -9.51 5.26 10.63
N ILE A 48 -8.78 5.19 11.76
CA ILE A 48 -8.30 6.37 12.48
C ILE A 48 -7.40 7.21 11.57
N LEU A 49 -6.46 6.58 10.87
CA LEU A 49 -5.56 7.25 9.94
C LEU A 49 -6.33 7.96 8.82
N ILE A 50 -7.30 7.29 8.20
CA ILE A 50 -8.09 7.85 7.12
C ILE A 50 -8.88 9.06 7.60
N VAL A 51 -9.58 8.95 8.73
CA VAL A 51 -10.38 10.06 9.29
C VAL A 51 -9.49 11.24 9.64
N HIS A 52 -8.34 11.00 10.26
CA HIS A 52 -7.40 12.06 10.61
C HIS A 52 -6.83 12.76 9.36
N LEU A 53 -6.32 11.99 8.41
CA LEU A 53 -5.71 12.54 7.20
C LEU A 53 -6.72 13.21 6.26
N ALA A 54 -7.97 12.74 6.21
CA ALA A 54 -9.03 13.32 5.41
C ALA A 54 -9.34 14.79 5.82
N GLY A 55 -9.13 15.14 7.08
CA GLY A 55 -9.24 16.51 7.55
C GLY A 55 -8.29 17.50 6.84
N PHE A 56 -7.20 17.01 6.26
CA PHE A 56 -6.20 17.80 5.56
C PHE A 56 -6.39 17.83 4.03
N GLU A 57 -7.37 17.14 3.48
CA GLU A 57 -7.54 17.05 2.00
C GLU A 57 -7.67 18.42 1.35
N LYS A 58 -8.53 19.28 1.90
CA LYS A 58 -8.74 20.64 1.38
C LYS A 58 -7.53 21.54 1.59
N PRO A 59 -7.05 21.77 2.84
CA PRO A 59 -5.98 22.73 3.08
C PRO A 59 -4.66 22.35 2.43
N LEU A 60 -4.36 21.05 2.26
CA LEU A 60 -3.10 20.59 1.68
C LEU A 60 -3.23 20.16 0.20
N GLN A 61 -4.41 20.27 -0.39
CA GLN A 61 -4.68 19.83 -1.76
C GLN A 61 -4.22 18.38 -2.00
N ILE A 62 -4.62 17.49 -1.11
CA ILE A 62 -4.33 16.06 -1.16
C ILE A 62 -5.62 15.24 -1.33
N ALA A 63 -5.48 13.96 -1.57
CA ALA A 63 -6.56 12.97 -1.56
C ALA A 63 -6.10 11.75 -0.77
N VAL A 64 -6.89 11.33 0.21
CA VAL A 64 -6.64 10.15 1.04
C VAL A 64 -7.47 8.98 0.52
N ARG A 65 -6.87 7.83 0.33
CA ARG A 65 -7.56 6.64 -0.19
C ARG A 65 -7.14 5.39 0.58
N PRO A 66 -8.07 4.54 0.99
CA PRO A 66 -7.77 3.18 1.45
C PRO A 66 -7.66 2.23 0.25
N GLU A 67 -6.79 1.27 0.35
CA GLU A 67 -6.78 0.04 -0.45
C GLU A 67 -7.01 0.21 -1.97
N CYS A 68 -6.35 1.19 -2.57
CA CYS A 68 -6.44 1.39 -4.01
C CYS A 68 -5.31 0.70 -4.75
N ARG A 69 -5.65 0.02 -5.84
CA ARG A 69 -4.63 -0.49 -6.77
C ARG A 69 -3.72 0.64 -7.21
N THR A 70 -2.44 0.45 -7.01
CA THR A 70 -1.39 1.41 -7.37
C THR A 70 -0.44 0.74 -8.33
N ARG A 71 -0.26 1.34 -9.51
CA ARG A 71 0.68 0.82 -10.50
C ARG A 71 2.11 1.11 -10.07
N ILE A 72 2.88 0.06 -9.86
CA ILE A 72 4.31 0.14 -9.59
C ILE A 72 5.09 0.11 -10.92
N GLU A 73 4.77 -0.88 -11.75
CA GLU A 73 5.32 -1.11 -13.08
C GLU A 73 4.21 -1.71 -13.98
N GLU A 74 4.47 -1.92 -15.26
CA GLU A 74 3.47 -2.48 -16.20
C GLU A 74 2.95 -3.85 -15.77
N SER A 75 3.81 -4.67 -15.17
CA SER A 75 3.46 -6.02 -14.69
C SER A 75 3.31 -6.11 -13.17
N ARG A 76 3.24 -4.96 -12.45
CA ARG A 76 3.25 -4.96 -10.99
C ARG A 76 2.33 -3.91 -10.39
N TYR A 77 1.38 -4.37 -9.58
CA TYR A 77 0.36 -3.56 -8.91
C TYR A 77 0.27 -3.95 -7.45
N ARG A 78 0.36 -2.96 -6.57
CA ARG A 78 0.21 -3.11 -5.13
C ARG A 78 -1.09 -2.46 -4.65
N VAL A 79 -1.52 -2.85 -3.47
CA VAL A 79 -2.71 -2.29 -2.80
C VAL A 79 -2.32 -1.86 -1.39
N PRO A 80 -1.74 -0.65 -1.24
CA PRO A 80 -1.37 -0.13 0.09
C PRO A 80 -2.58 0.04 1.00
N ASP A 81 -2.39 -0.10 2.32
CA ASP A 81 -3.46 0.07 3.29
C ASP A 81 -4.02 1.48 3.30
N VAL A 82 -3.15 2.49 3.26
CA VAL A 82 -3.54 3.90 3.09
C VAL A 82 -2.56 4.59 2.15
N LEU A 83 -3.09 5.34 1.20
CA LEU A 83 -2.28 6.19 0.35
C LEU A 83 -2.81 7.64 0.34
N VAL A 84 -1.88 8.57 0.21
CA VAL A 84 -2.17 9.99 0.07
C VAL A 84 -1.60 10.49 -1.24
N MET A 85 -2.45 11.06 -2.08
CA MET A 85 -2.08 11.63 -3.36
C MET A 85 -2.02 13.16 -3.27
N ARG A 86 -1.05 13.79 -3.93
CA ARG A 86 -1.07 15.24 -4.15
C ARG A 86 -1.94 15.55 -5.37
N ARG A 87 -2.86 16.49 -5.25
CA ARG A 87 -3.70 16.93 -6.37
C ARG A 87 -2.96 17.95 -7.25
N PRO A 88 -3.15 17.94 -8.58
CA PRO A 88 -3.84 16.91 -9.36
C PRO A 88 -2.99 15.64 -9.52
N PHE A 89 -3.62 14.49 -9.73
CA PHE A 89 -2.94 13.22 -10.01
C PHE A 89 -3.71 12.39 -11.04
N ARG A 90 -3.00 11.52 -11.74
CA ARG A 90 -3.56 10.64 -12.75
C ARG A 90 -4.07 9.34 -12.10
N GLN A 91 -5.27 8.97 -12.48
CA GLN A 91 -5.86 7.67 -12.15
C GLN A 91 -6.72 7.19 -13.31
N SER A 92 -6.86 5.87 -13.44
CA SER A 92 -7.90 5.26 -14.25
C SER A 92 -9.11 4.95 -13.37
N GLU A 93 -10.14 4.32 -13.95
CA GLU A 93 -11.30 3.88 -13.17
C GLU A 93 -10.95 3.00 -11.96
N ARG A 94 -9.86 2.23 -12.04
CA ARG A 94 -9.51 1.21 -11.04
C ARG A 94 -8.08 1.31 -10.48
N VAL A 95 -7.26 2.22 -10.97
CA VAL A 95 -5.82 2.24 -10.67
C VAL A 95 -5.31 3.65 -10.48
N VAL A 96 -4.54 3.87 -9.43
CA VAL A 96 -3.72 5.06 -9.23
C VAL A 96 -2.45 4.93 -10.09
N LEU A 97 -2.18 5.92 -10.92
CA LEU A 97 -1.13 5.89 -11.93
C LEU A 97 0.10 6.72 -11.55
N ASP A 98 -0.09 7.78 -10.77
CA ASP A 98 1.02 8.62 -10.29
C ASP A 98 1.56 8.12 -8.94
N PRO A 99 2.84 8.37 -8.63
CA PRO A 99 3.41 8.04 -7.34
C PRO A 99 2.66 8.74 -6.19
N PRO A 100 2.22 8.01 -5.16
CA PRO A 100 1.67 8.62 -3.96
C PRO A 100 2.68 9.54 -3.25
N LEU A 101 2.17 10.57 -2.58
CA LEU A 101 2.97 11.40 -1.67
C LEU A 101 3.36 10.61 -0.42
N LEU A 102 2.43 9.85 0.13
CA LEU A 102 2.59 9.03 1.32
C LEU A 102 1.91 7.68 1.11
N ILE A 103 2.57 6.62 1.53
CA ILE A 103 1.99 5.29 1.72
C ILE A 103 2.14 4.90 3.18
N VAL A 104 1.08 4.39 3.78
CA VAL A 104 1.11 3.73 5.09
C VAL A 104 0.76 2.26 4.91
N GLU A 105 1.62 1.40 5.40
CA GLU A 105 1.37 -0.05 5.53
C GLU A 105 1.19 -0.38 7.01
N ILE A 106 0.14 -1.09 7.32
CA ILE A 106 -0.19 -1.50 8.68
C ILE A 106 0.19 -2.98 8.83
N VAL A 107 1.00 -3.29 9.84
CA VAL A 107 1.50 -4.65 10.07
C VAL A 107 0.34 -5.60 10.36
N SER A 108 0.35 -6.73 9.70
CA SER A 108 -0.51 -7.89 9.99
C SER A 108 0.33 -9.02 10.58
N PRO A 109 -0.24 -9.88 11.46
CA PRO A 109 0.51 -10.99 12.09
C PRO A 109 1.17 -11.95 11.10
N ASP A 110 0.58 -12.09 9.91
CA ASP A 110 1.06 -12.98 8.85
C ASP A 110 2.07 -12.32 7.91
N ASP A 111 2.44 -11.07 8.14
CA ASP A 111 3.39 -10.35 7.30
C ASP A 111 4.81 -10.91 7.47
N ARG A 112 5.43 -11.20 6.33
CA ARG A 112 6.82 -11.61 6.29
C ARG A 112 7.72 -10.41 6.04
N MET A 113 8.74 -10.25 6.85
CA MET A 113 9.70 -9.15 6.73
C MET A 113 10.27 -9.00 5.32
N ARG A 114 10.55 -10.12 4.63
CA ARG A 114 11.05 -10.12 3.26
C ARG A 114 10.08 -9.44 2.30
N ASP A 115 8.79 -9.74 2.41
CA ASP A 115 7.77 -9.23 1.50
C ASP A 115 7.51 -7.75 1.77
N THR A 116 7.53 -7.35 3.04
CA THR A 116 7.45 -5.95 3.47
C THR A 116 8.63 -5.13 2.91
N MET A 117 9.85 -5.63 3.04
CA MET A 117 11.03 -4.94 2.51
C MET A 117 11.02 -4.85 0.99
N GLN A 118 10.50 -5.86 0.30
CA GLN A 118 10.34 -5.82 -1.15
C GLN A 118 9.34 -4.72 -1.55
N ARG A 119 8.18 -4.64 -0.89
CA ARG A 119 7.18 -3.58 -1.09
C ARG A 119 7.79 -2.18 -0.94
N PHE A 120 8.53 -1.95 0.13
CA PHE A 120 9.15 -0.65 0.39
C PHE A 120 10.14 -0.24 -0.69
N ARG A 121 10.97 -1.18 -1.17
CA ARG A 121 11.89 -0.92 -2.30
C ARG A 121 11.13 -0.59 -3.59
N GLU A 122 9.99 -1.20 -3.82
CA GLU A 122 9.13 -0.92 -4.96
C GLU A 122 8.54 0.50 -4.87
N TYR A 123 8.06 0.89 -3.69
CA TYR A 123 7.54 2.24 -3.44
C TYR A 123 8.62 3.31 -3.57
N GLU A 124 9.83 3.05 -3.05
CA GLU A 124 10.97 3.95 -3.23
C GLU A 124 11.32 4.15 -4.70
N ARG A 125 11.37 3.06 -5.49
CA ARG A 125 11.65 3.14 -6.93
C ARG A 125 10.55 3.85 -7.70
N LEU A 126 9.30 3.68 -7.31
CA LEU A 126 8.16 4.40 -7.88
C LEU A 126 8.27 5.93 -7.62
N GLY A 127 8.99 6.34 -6.59
CA GLY A 127 9.14 7.75 -6.22
C GLY A 127 8.18 8.20 -5.11
N VAL A 128 7.64 7.27 -4.34
CA VAL A 128 6.86 7.60 -3.13
C VAL A 128 7.75 8.36 -2.15
N ARG A 129 7.30 9.54 -1.74
CA ARG A 129 8.12 10.44 -0.92
C ARG A 129 8.20 10.01 0.54
N TYR A 130 7.09 9.53 1.09
CA TYR A 130 7.00 9.09 2.47
C TYR A 130 6.40 7.69 2.53
N ILE A 131 7.10 6.78 3.19
CA ILE A 131 6.66 5.40 3.40
C ILE A 131 6.69 5.16 4.90
N VAL A 132 5.56 4.79 5.47
CA VAL A 132 5.39 4.57 6.91
C VAL A 132 4.87 3.16 7.14
N GLN A 133 5.47 2.45 8.07
CA GLN A 133 4.94 1.21 8.62
C GLN A 133 4.42 1.46 10.02
N MET A 134 3.19 1.03 10.30
CA MET A 134 2.57 1.12 11.62
C MET A 134 2.23 -0.27 12.12
N ASP A 135 2.54 -0.51 13.39
CA ASP A 135 2.21 -1.75 14.07
C ASP A 135 1.07 -1.46 15.05
N PRO A 136 -0.12 -2.07 14.87
CA PRO A 136 -1.26 -1.80 15.75
C PRO A 136 -1.04 -2.30 17.18
N ASP A 137 -0.15 -3.28 17.37
CA ASP A 137 0.13 -3.87 18.71
C ASP A 137 1.14 -3.04 19.52
N VAL A 138 1.84 -2.12 18.86
CA VAL A 138 2.87 -1.30 19.49
C VAL A 138 2.44 0.17 19.48
N THR A 139 1.76 0.58 20.53
CA THR A 139 1.40 1.98 20.73
C THR A 139 2.66 2.87 20.76
N GLY A 140 2.83 3.67 19.72
CA GLY A 140 3.85 4.72 19.65
C GLY A 140 5.17 4.38 18.95
N THR A 141 5.30 3.27 18.25
CA THR A 141 6.55 2.96 17.53
C THR A 141 6.35 2.95 16.02
N ILE A 142 6.88 3.98 15.35
CA ILE A 142 7.05 4.00 13.91
C ILE A 142 8.39 3.35 13.60
N LYS A 143 8.39 2.20 12.92
CA LYS A 143 9.63 1.59 12.41
C LYS A 143 9.90 2.11 11.01
N TRP A 144 10.93 2.94 10.89
CA TRP A 144 11.42 3.44 9.62
C TRP A 144 12.52 2.51 9.08
N PRO A 145 12.51 2.11 7.79
CA PRO A 145 13.68 1.49 7.21
C PRO A 145 14.81 2.51 7.16
N ARG A 146 15.98 2.15 7.70
CA ARG A 146 17.14 3.01 7.81
C ARG A 146 17.67 3.43 6.44
N ARG A 147 17.31 4.60 5.95
CA ARG A 147 18.21 5.48 5.20
C ARG A 147 17.82 6.93 5.45
N PRO A 148 18.75 7.74 5.97
CA PRO A 148 18.48 9.11 6.28
C PRO A 148 18.70 9.98 5.04
N ARG A 149 17.65 10.38 4.41
CA ARG A 149 17.71 11.55 3.54
C ARG A 149 16.51 12.48 3.68
N TYR A 150 15.74 12.51 4.66
CA TYR A 150 14.77 13.61 4.95
C TYR A 150 13.91 13.29 6.18
N GLY A 151 14.09 14.12 7.21
CA GLY A 151 13.10 14.52 8.20
C GLY A 151 12.47 13.45 9.10
N SER A 152 12.77 13.58 10.38
CA SER A 152 12.09 12.88 11.48
C SER A 152 10.59 13.18 11.45
N ILE A 153 9.75 12.16 11.44
CA ILE A 153 8.32 12.31 11.65
C ILE A 153 8.04 12.12 13.13
N LEU A 154 7.43 13.12 13.73
CA LEU A 154 7.02 13.14 15.14
C LEU A 154 5.94 12.06 15.38
N ALA A 155 6.10 11.29 16.42
CA ALA A 155 5.05 10.48 17.00
C ALA A 155 3.91 11.42 17.43
N VAL A 156 2.67 11.11 17.02
CA VAL A 156 1.49 11.82 17.51
C VAL A 156 1.08 11.12 18.81
N PRO A 157 1.15 11.78 19.97
CA PRO A 157 0.56 11.24 21.18
C PRO A 157 -0.96 11.30 21.09
N TYR A 158 -1.62 10.26 21.61
CA TYR A 158 -3.06 10.22 21.83
C TYR A 158 -3.51 11.31 22.80
#